data_08cd87961e5cd649f47315adb480dfe0
#
_entry.id   08cd87961e5cd649f47315adb480dfe0
#
_cell.length_a   1.000
_cell.length_b   1.000
_cell.length_c   1.000
_cell.angle_alpha   90.00
_cell.angle_beta   90.00
_cell.angle_gamma   90.00
#
_symmetry.space_group_name_H-M   'P 1'
#
loop_
_entity.id
_entity.type
_entity.pdbx_description
1 polymer ?
#
loop_
_entity_poly.entity_id
_entity_poly.type
_entity_poly.pdbx_seq_one_letter_code
_entity_poly.pdbx_strand_id
1 'polypeptide(L)'
;MSVRLSVRSATLVLTAGALAVTGAVVAPASASAGYKGKTTKITAQLNGAQEVPRPGDTDGTGVGVLTINRKTGKICYTLNVNNIAPAAAAHIHEAARGVAGDVIKGLIAPTNGRSEGCFVNAELAKDIIKAPADYYLNVHNADFGMGAIRGQLG
;
A
#
# COMPACT_ATOMS: atom_id res chain seq x y z
N MET A 1 55.74 15.04 -78.25
CA MET A 1 54.63 16.01 -78.22
C MET A 1 53.46 15.36 -77.42
N SER A 2 53.36 15.62 -76.15
CA SER A 2 52.31 15.01 -75.30
C SER A 2 51.18 16.02 -75.05
N VAL A 3 50.01 15.70 -75.51
CA VAL A 3 48.78 16.49 -75.29
C VAL A 3 48.14 16.02 -74.00
N ARG A 4 48.09 16.89 -73.01
CA ARG A 4 47.37 16.62 -71.76
C ARG A 4 45.93 17.06 -71.94
N LEU A 5 45.01 16.07 -71.87
CA LEU A 5 43.58 16.32 -71.82
C LEU A 5 43.19 16.56 -70.38
N SER A 6 42.67 17.74 -70.08
CA SER A 6 42.15 18.11 -68.72
C SER A 6 40.68 17.73 -68.63
N VAL A 7 40.36 16.75 -67.80
CA VAL A 7 39.00 16.38 -67.53
C VAL A 7 38.55 17.19 -66.31
N ARG A 8 37.59 18.07 -66.50
CA ARG A 8 36.92 18.80 -65.39
C ARG A 8 35.84 17.90 -64.79
N SER A 9 36.08 17.44 -63.58
CA SER A 9 35.07 16.74 -62.82
C SER A 9 34.05 17.73 -62.29
N ALA A 10 32.82 17.59 -62.71
CA ALA A 10 31.67 18.30 -62.10
C ALA A 10 31.22 17.54 -60.85
N THR A 11 31.39 18.17 -59.72
CA THR A 11 30.88 17.61 -58.40
C THR A 11 29.41 17.94 -58.29
N LEU A 12 28.59 16.93 -58.39
CA LEU A 12 27.13 17.01 -58.09
C LEU A 12 26.93 16.94 -56.58
N VAL A 13 26.55 18.05 -55.97
CA VAL A 13 26.17 18.07 -54.54
C VAL A 13 24.73 17.64 -54.43
N LEU A 14 24.51 16.39 -53.98
CA LEU A 14 23.21 15.94 -53.54
C LEU A 14 22.98 16.41 -52.09
N THR A 15 22.13 17.38 -51.89
CA THR A 15 21.59 17.73 -50.56
C THR A 15 20.51 16.74 -50.19
N ALA A 16 20.87 15.77 -49.36
CA ALA A 16 19.87 14.88 -48.72
C ALA A 16 19.13 15.66 -47.63
N GLY A 17 17.93 16.09 -47.93
CA GLY A 17 17.00 16.64 -46.95
C GLY A 17 16.53 15.53 -45.98
N ALA A 18 17.07 15.52 -44.78
CA ALA A 18 16.55 14.67 -43.70
C ALA A 18 15.25 15.26 -43.20
N LEU A 19 14.09 14.66 -43.56
CA LEU A 19 12.85 14.91 -42.89
C LEU A 19 12.93 14.21 -41.52
N ALA A 20 13.15 14.99 -40.47
CA ALA A 20 12.97 14.55 -39.09
C ALA A 20 11.46 14.42 -38.82
N VAL A 21 10.94 13.20 -38.94
CA VAL A 21 9.60 12.88 -38.39
C VAL A 21 9.74 12.78 -36.89
N THR A 22 9.45 13.87 -36.19
CA THR A 22 9.27 13.85 -34.73
C THR A 22 7.95 13.14 -34.43
N GLY A 23 8.02 11.81 -34.28
CA GLY A 23 6.94 11.01 -33.75
C GLY A 23 6.73 11.41 -32.30
N ALA A 24 5.71 12.23 -32.02
CA ALA A 24 5.24 12.43 -30.67
C ALA A 24 4.73 11.07 -30.15
N VAL A 25 5.51 10.42 -29.29
CA VAL A 25 5.06 9.28 -28.52
C VAL A 25 4.03 9.81 -27.52
N VAL A 26 2.77 9.79 -27.90
CA VAL A 26 1.66 10.00 -26.97
C VAL A 26 1.64 8.76 -26.10
N ALA A 27 2.31 8.82 -24.94
CA ALA A 27 2.12 7.84 -23.90
C ALA A 27 0.63 7.84 -23.55
N PRO A 28 -0.06 6.67 -23.51
CA PRO A 28 -1.42 6.64 -23.02
C PRO A 28 -1.36 7.10 -21.57
N ALA A 29 -1.93 8.27 -21.30
CA ALA A 29 -2.24 8.66 -19.95
C ALA A 29 -3.17 7.56 -19.43
N SER A 30 -2.64 6.68 -18.57
CA SER A 30 -3.46 5.80 -17.77
C SER A 30 -4.33 6.72 -16.92
N ALA A 31 -5.48 7.08 -17.46
CA ALA A 31 -6.55 7.67 -16.70
C ALA A 31 -6.91 6.59 -15.66
N SER A 32 -6.31 6.68 -14.48
CA SER A 32 -6.89 6.14 -13.28
C SER A 32 -8.27 6.79 -13.21
N ALA A 33 -9.24 6.13 -13.85
CA ALA A 33 -10.64 6.44 -13.64
C ALA A 33 -10.83 6.32 -12.13
N GLY A 34 -10.76 7.47 -11.46
CA GLY A 34 -11.01 7.58 -10.04
C GLY A 34 -12.43 7.04 -9.83
N TYR A 35 -12.51 5.80 -9.42
CA TYR A 35 -13.74 5.16 -8.97
C TYR A 35 -14.14 5.84 -7.67
N LYS A 36 -14.57 7.08 -7.81
CA LYS A 36 -15.16 7.86 -6.72
C LYS A 36 -16.37 7.10 -6.23
N GLY A 37 -16.19 6.31 -5.17
CA GLY A 37 -17.44 6.21 -4.56
C GLY A 37 -17.82 5.03 -3.73
N LYS A 38 -17.21 3.87 -3.81
CA LYS A 38 -17.74 2.74 -3.03
C LYS A 38 -16.77 2.18 -2.00
N THR A 39 -15.48 2.51 -2.08
CA THR A 39 -14.48 1.98 -1.16
C THR A 39 -13.64 3.08 -0.53
N THR A 40 -13.33 2.88 0.77
CA THR A 40 -12.35 3.66 1.52
C THR A 40 -11.19 2.75 1.86
N LYS A 41 -9.96 3.19 1.61
CA LYS A 41 -8.74 2.50 2.01
C LYS A 41 -8.13 3.24 3.20
N ILE A 42 -7.81 2.50 4.26
CA ILE A 42 -7.17 3.02 5.48
C ILE A 42 -5.95 2.14 5.74
N THR A 43 -4.83 2.75 6.09
CA THR A 43 -3.56 2.05 6.33
C THR A 43 -3.07 2.34 7.73
N ALA A 44 -2.65 1.32 8.46
CA ALA A 44 -1.98 1.42 9.75
C ALA A 44 -0.53 0.96 9.64
N GLN A 45 0.40 1.74 10.20
CA GLN A 45 1.78 1.33 10.41
C GLN A 45 1.89 0.75 11.82
N LEU A 46 2.28 -0.53 11.92
CA LEU A 46 2.37 -1.25 13.17
C LEU A 46 3.81 -1.32 13.64
N ASN A 47 4.03 -1.12 14.94
CA ASN A 47 5.30 -1.37 15.61
C ASN A 47 5.06 -1.63 17.12
N GLY A 48 6.06 -2.20 17.79
CA GLY A 48 5.95 -2.53 19.21
C GLY A 48 5.87 -1.32 20.12
N ALA A 49 6.45 -0.17 19.74
CA ALA A 49 6.42 1.04 20.56
C ALA A 49 4.99 1.63 20.72
N GLN A 50 4.05 1.28 19.85
CA GLN A 50 2.66 1.72 19.96
C GLN A 50 1.82 0.84 20.90
N GLU A 51 2.32 -0.30 21.34
CA GLU A 51 1.58 -1.17 22.28
C GLU A 51 1.43 -0.54 23.66
N VAL A 52 0.37 -0.89 24.33
CA VAL A 52 0.03 -0.45 25.70
C VAL A 52 -0.53 -1.63 26.50
N PRO A 53 -0.35 -1.65 27.82
CA PRO A 53 0.28 -0.64 28.71
C PRO A 53 1.81 -0.67 28.70
N ARG A 54 2.42 -1.57 27.99
CA ARG A 54 3.88 -1.69 27.82
C ARG A 54 4.23 -1.87 26.36
N PRO A 55 5.39 -1.39 25.90
CA PRO A 55 5.87 -1.66 24.55
C PRO A 55 5.88 -3.17 24.25
N GLY A 56 5.55 -3.52 23.02
CA GLY A 56 5.65 -4.86 22.49
C GLY A 56 7.04 -5.16 21.95
N ASP A 57 7.08 -5.86 20.82
CA ASP A 57 8.32 -6.27 20.15
C ASP A 57 9.08 -5.05 19.60
N THR A 58 10.32 -4.85 20.05
CA THR A 58 11.07 -3.59 19.82
C THR A 58 11.53 -3.41 18.37
N ASP A 59 11.76 -4.50 17.64
CA ASP A 59 12.13 -4.50 16.22
C ASP A 59 10.99 -5.01 15.31
N GLY A 60 9.87 -5.40 15.92
CA GLY A 60 8.67 -5.82 15.23
C GLY A 60 8.01 -4.68 14.47
N THR A 61 7.67 -4.93 13.20
CA THR A 61 7.01 -3.96 12.32
C THR A 61 5.91 -4.60 11.50
N GLY A 62 5.01 -3.78 10.98
CA GLY A 62 3.96 -4.27 10.09
C GLY A 62 3.20 -3.16 9.38
N VAL A 63 2.45 -3.58 8.37
CA VAL A 63 1.49 -2.72 7.66
C VAL A 63 0.14 -3.44 7.59
N GLY A 64 -0.87 -2.80 8.14
CA GLY A 64 -2.26 -3.22 8.01
C GLY A 64 -3.02 -2.32 7.03
N VAL A 65 -3.81 -2.91 6.16
CA VAL A 65 -4.65 -2.16 5.21
C VAL A 65 -6.09 -2.65 5.34
N LEU A 66 -7.01 -1.73 5.57
CA LEU A 66 -8.44 -1.98 5.46
C LEU A 66 -8.97 -1.39 4.16
N THR A 67 -9.78 -2.16 3.42
CA THR A 67 -10.54 -1.70 2.26
C THR A 67 -12.03 -1.88 2.57
N ILE A 68 -12.74 -0.77 2.75
CA ILE A 68 -14.12 -0.75 3.24
C ILE A 68 -15.05 -0.33 2.12
N ASN A 69 -16.00 -1.18 1.77
CA ASN A 69 -17.08 -0.85 0.83
C ASN A 69 -18.22 -0.15 1.59
N ARG A 70 -18.38 1.14 1.36
CA ARG A 70 -19.37 1.99 2.05
C ARG A 70 -20.82 1.57 1.82
N LYS A 71 -21.12 0.91 0.70
CA LYS A 71 -22.49 0.52 0.36
C LYS A 71 -22.89 -0.79 1.02
N THR A 72 -21.98 -1.74 1.08
CA THR A 72 -22.26 -3.11 1.57
C THR A 72 -21.81 -3.35 3.00
N GLY A 73 -21.00 -2.44 3.58
CA GLY A 73 -20.38 -2.65 4.88
C GLY A 73 -19.31 -3.75 4.87
N LYS A 74 -18.87 -4.21 3.68
CA LYS A 74 -17.80 -5.20 3.56
C LYS A 74 -16.47 -4.54 3.89
N ILE A 75 -15.75 -5.14 4.84
CA ILE A 75 -14.39 -4.77 5.25
C ILE A 75 -13.48 -5.91 4.86
N CYS A 76 -12.52 -5.64 3.97
CA CYS A 76 -11.40 -6.55 3.67
C CYS A 76 -10.13 -5.99 4.30
N TYR A 77 -9.26 -6.88 4.75
CA TYR A 77 -7.99 -6.48 5.35
C TYR A 77 -6.83 -7.29 4.79
N THR A 78 -5.65 -6.71 4.85
CA THR A 78 -4.36 -7.40 4.72
C THR A 78 -3.48 -6.96 5.87
N LEU A 79 -2.74 -7.92 6.46
CA LEU A 79 -1.70 -7.69 7.45
C LEU A 79 -0.40 -8.27 6.90
N ASN A 80 0.65 -7.44 6.84
CA ASN A 80 2.00 -7.89 6.57
C ASN A 80 2.85 -7.51 7.77
N VAL A 81 3.56 -8.46 8.35
CA VAL A 81 4.37 -8.28 9.56
C VAL A 81 5.78 -8.82 9.34
N ASN A 82 6.75 -8.18 9.98
CA ASN A 82 8.15 -8.55 9.90
C ASN A 82 8.80 -8.45 11.29
N ASN A 83 9.85 -9.22 11.50
CA ASN A 83 10.67 -9.22 12.71
C ASN A 83 9.86 -9.48 13.99
N ILE A 84 8.85 -10.34 13.93
CA ILE A 84 8.14 -10.86 15.09
C ILE A 84 8.15 -12.39 15.05
N ALA A 85 8.09 -13.03 16.20
CA ALA A 85 7.84 -14.48 16.28
C ALA A 85 6.50 -14.81 15.60
N PRO A 86 6.25 -16.07 15.18
CA PRO A 86 5.02 -16.45 14.51
C PRO A 86 3.78 -15.94 15.23
N ALA A 87 2.96 -15.15 14.54
CA ALA A 87 1.77 -14.55 15.10
C ALA A 87 0.73 -15.61 15.49
N ALA A 88 0.15 -15.46 16.69
CA ALA A 88 -0.87 -16.33 17.25
C ALA A 88 -2.28 -15.73 17.13
N ALA A 89 -2.40 -14.39 17.14
CA ALA A 89 -3.67 -13.69 17.03
C ALA A 89 -3.49 -12.31 16.37
N ALA A 90 -4.59 -11.78 15.83
CA ALA A 90 -4.66 -10.40 15.32
C ALA A 90 -6.08 -9.89 15.49
N HIS A 91 -6.22 -8.59 15.76
CA HIS A 91 -7.53 -7.98 16.05
C HIS A 91 -7.67 -6.56 15.51
N ILE A 92 -8.93 -6.14 15.38
CA ILE A 92 -9.33 -4.72 15.40
C ILE A 92 -9.82 -4.41 16.79
N HIS A 93 -9.37 -3.31 17.37
CA HIS A 93 -9.80 -2.77 18.65
C HIS A 93 -10.36 -1.37 18.49
N GLU A 94 -11.14 -0.93 19.48
CA GLU A 94 -11.64 0.44 19.58
C GLU A 94 -11.01 1.14 20.78
N ALA A 95 -10.10 2.04 20.53
CA ALA A 95 -9.56 3.05 21.44
C ALA A 95 -8.64 4.02 20.67
N ALA A 96 -8.47 5.21 21.22
CA ALA A 96 -7.51 6.18 20.77
C ALA A 96 -6.06 5.68 20.98
N ARG A 97 -5.10 6.33 20.29
CA ARG A 97 -3.67 6.04 20.46
C ARG A 97 -3.24 6.13 21.93
N GLY A 98 -2.49 5.16 22.41
CA GLY A 98 -1.98 5.10 23.78
C GLY A 98 -2.99 4.60 24.81
N VAL A 99 -4.19 4.19 24.39
CA VAL A 99 -5.21 3.60 25.25
C VAL A 99 -5.46 2.16 24.83
N ALA A 100 -5.51 1.23 25.79
CA ALA A 100 -5.94 -0.14 25.53
C ALA A 100 -7.48 -0.16 25.39
N GLY A 101 -7.96 -0.79 24.33
CA GLY A 101 -9.39 -0.90 24.05
C GLY A 101 -9.86 -2.34 23.88
N ASP A 102 -11.16 -2.52 23.82
CA ASP A 102 -11.79 -3.83 23.65
C ASP A 102 -11.57 -4.39 22.24
N VAL A 103 -11.54 -5.72 22.14
CA VAL A 103 -11.51 -6.42 20.85
C VAL A 103 -12.88 -6.30 20.18
N ILE A 104 -12.91 -5.62 19.04
CA ILE A 104 -14.14 -5.47 18.24
C ILE A 104 -14.25 -6.59 17.19
N LYS A 105 -13.10 -7.03 16.63
CA LYS A 105 -13.09 -8.06 15.61
C LYS A 105 -11.79 -8.87 15.63
N GLY A 106 -11.92 -10.20 15.76
CA GLY A 106 -10.83 -11.13 15.50
C GLY A 106 -10.51 -11.21 14.00
N LEU A 107 -9.23 -11.25 13.69
CA LEU A 107 -8.68 -11.39 12.34
C LEU A 107 -7.87 -12.68 12.24
N ILE A 108 -7.60 -13.16 11.02
CA ILE A 108 -6.66 -14.27 10.81
C ILE A 108 -5.26 -13.78 11.19
N ALA A 109 -4.58 -14.53 12.05
CA ALA A 109 -3.21 -14.22 12.45
C ALA A 109 -2.25 -14.33 11.26
N PRO A 110 -1.32 -13.38 11.07
CA PRO A 110 -0.28 -13.45 10.04
C PRO A 110 0.87 -14.36 10.47
N THR A 111 0.58 -15.64 10.75
CA THR A 111 1.54 -16.62 11.32
C THR A 111 2.81 -16.77 10.45
N ASN A 112 2.69 -16.64 9.14
CA ASN A 112 3.80 -16.71 8.19
C ASN A 112 4.14 -15.31 7.61
N GLY A 113 4.01 -14.26 8.43
CA GLY A 113 4.31 -12.89 8.03
C GLY A 113 3.19 -12.19 7.27
N ARG A 114 2.14 -12.92 6.82
CA ARG A 114 1.01 -12.34 6.08
C ARG A 114 -0.31 -13.02 6.41
N SER A 115 -1.36 -12.22 6.48
CA SER A 115 -2.75 -12.71 6.45
C SER A 115 -3.66 -11.74 5.70
N GLU A 116 -4.80 -12.24 5.27
CA GLU A 116 -5.86 -11.45 4.65
C GLU A 116 -7.22 -12.09 4.89
N GLY A 117 -8.27 -11.29 4.79
CA GLY A 117 -9.63 -11.77 4.93
C GLY A 117 -10.64 -10.67 4.69
N CYS A 118 -11.91 -11.05 4.67
CA CYS A 118 -13.02 -10.12 4.54
C CYS A 118 -14.16 -10.55 5.46
N PHE A 119 -14.92 -9.57 5.94
CA PHE A 119 -16.18 -9.76 6.66
C PHE A 119 -17.15 -8.62 6.35
N VAL A 120 -18.42 -8.77 6.74
CA VAL A 120 -19.43 -7.72 6.58
C VAL A 120 -19.87 -7.27 7.97
N ASN A 121 -19.74 -5.98 8.22
CA ASN A 121 -20.30 -5.29 9.39
C ASN A 121 -20.52 -3.82 9.01
N ALA A 122 -21.77 -3.46 8.74
CA ALA A 122 -22.11 -2.15 8.19
C ALA A 122 -21.95 -1.01 9.22
N GLU A 123 -22.16 -1.30 10.51
CA GLU A 123 -21.98 -0.32 11.58
C GLU A 123 -20.49 -0.05 11.79
N LEU A 124 -19.69 -1.07 12.03
CA LEU A 124 -18.25 -0.93 12.19
C LEU A 124 -17.60 -0.25 10.96
N ALA A 125 -18.07 -0.56 9.75
CA ALA A 125 -17.59 0.08 8.54
C ALA A 125 -17.83 1.60 8.52
N LYS A 126 -19.01 2.04 8.98
CA LYS A 126 -19.34 3.47 9.09
C LYS A 126 -18.50 4.16 10.16
N ASP A 127 -18.34 3.52 11.31
CA ASP A 127 -17.65 4.09 12.46
C ASP A 127 -16.15 4.23 12.17
N ILE A 128 -15.50 3.21 11.60
CA ILE A 128 -14.10 3.28 11.18
C ILE A 128 -13.90 4.36 10.09
N ILE A 129 -14.83 4.50 9.12
CA ILE A 129 -14.71 5.54 8.09
C ILE A 129 -14.87 6.95 8.71
N LYS A 130 -15.72 7.10 9.71
CA LYS A 130 -16.02 8.38 10.36
C LYS A 130 -14.89 8.82 11.28
N ALA A 131 -14.34 7.90 12.05
CA ALA A 131 -13.33 8.17 13.08
C ALA A 131 -12.27 7.06 13.10
N PRO A 132 -11.43 6.92 12.05
CA PRO A 132 -10.46 5.85 11.98
C PRO A 132 -9.44 5.90 13.13
N ALA A 133 -9.11 7.08 13.63
CA ALA A 133 -8.17 7.25 14.74
C ALA A 133 -8.67 6.69 16.09
N ASP A 134 -9.94 6.33 16.19
CA ASP A 134 -10.51 5.66 17.37
C ASP A 134 -10.34 4.14 17.30
N TYR A 135 -9.72 3.61 16.25
CA TYR A 135 -9.52 2.17 16.05
C TYR A 135 -8.05 1.86 15.79
N TYR A 136 -7.63 0.64 16.15
CA TYR A 136 -6.30 0.16 15.86
C TYR A 136 -6.27 -1.32 15.49
N LEU A 137 -5.22 -1.71 14.79
CA LEU A 137 -4.86 -3.10 14.55
C LEU A 137 -3.78 -3.50 15.53
N ASN A 138 -3.86 -4.72 16.08
CA ASN A 138 -2.72 -5.30 16.75
C ASN A 138 -2.53 -6.78 16.40
N VAL A 139 -1.31 -7.26 16.62
CA VAL A 139 -0.88 -8.63 16.39
C VAL A 139 -0.18 -9.13 17.63
N HIS A 140 -0.47 -10.35 18.02
CA HIS A 140 0.08 -11.02 19.19
C HIS A 140 0.90 -12.24 18.76
N ASN A 141 1.88 -12.61 19.57
CA ASN A 141 2.61 -13.87 19.48
C ASN A 141 2.83 -14.46 20.89
N ALA A 142 3.55 -15.57 20.97
CA ALA A 142 3.77 -16.25 22.25
C ALA A 142 4.58 -15.40 23.25
N ASP A 143 5.53 -14.61 22.78
CA ASP A 143 6.40 -13.76 23.61
C ASP A 143 5.69 -12.50 24.08
N PHE A 144 4.75 -12.00 23.28
CA PHE A 144 3.98 -10.78 23.52
C PHE A 144 2.47 -11.08 23.48
N GLY A 145 1.99 -11.80 24.47
CA GLY A 145 0.57 -12.16 24.59
C GLY A 145 -0.39 -10.98 24.75
N MET A 146 0.11 -9.82 25.20
CA MET A 146 -0.68 -8.58 25.32
C MET A 146 -0.63 -7.71 24.05
N GLY A 147 0.27 -8.01 23.10
CA GLY A 147 0.46 -7.33 21.84
C GLY A 147 1.95 -7.26 21.48
N ALA A 148 2.31 -7.78 20.31
CA ALA A 148 3.65 -7.67 19.76
C ALA A 148 3.82 -6.35 19.00
N ILE A 149 2.88 -6.03 18.13
CA ILE A 149 2.88 -4.78 17.35
C ILE A 149 1.46 -4.23 17.22
N ARG A 150 1.34 -2.91 17.31
CA ARG A 150 0.09 -2.15 17.17
C ARG A 150 0.24 -1.02 16.17
N GLY A 151 -0.84 -0.69 15.44
CA GLY A 151 -0.92 0.48 14.57
C GLY A 151 -2.28 1.13 14.59
N GLN A 152 -2.33 2.44 14.90
CA GLN A 152 -3.57 3.21 14.84
C GLN A 152 -4.03 3.36 13.40
N LEU A 153 -5.33 3.29 13.14
CA LEU A 153 -5.92 3.55 11.83
C LEU A 153 -5.95 5.07 11.56
N GLY A 154 -5.63 5.49 10.32
CA GLY A 154 -5.67 6.89 9.93
C GLY A 154 -4.33 7.58 9.81
#